data_469f1ec77e08a1f00741863dd4b91e9f
#
_entry.id   469f1ec77e08a1f00741863dd4b91e9f
#
_cell.length_a   1.000
_cell.length_b   1.000
_cell.length_c   1.000
_cell.angle_alpha   90.00
_cell.angle_beta   90.00
_cell.angle_gamma   90.00
#
_symmetry.space_group_name_H-M   'P 1'
#
loop_
_entity.id
_entity.type
_entity.pdbx_description
1 polymer ?
#
loop_
_entity_poly.entity_id
_entity_poly.type
_entity_poly.pdbx_seq_one_letter_code
_entity_poly.pdbx_strand_id
1 'polypeptide(L)'
;MKALAPLLLALVAAVAPAAAQQAAPLRIGVSGDYPPFSFAPGEDPTEFQGFDLAVGRAYATDRQRELEIVRFRWPELLADLAADRFDVAMSGITIRPERSVAGVFSVPVMASGAVVLVRENLGFDSLASLDRPAARIAVNRGGHLERVTRAHFPRASVTAIPANREVREALLSEKADAVISDTLEAPIWLEGSEGVVQLGPFTSDLKAYLVHPDRNELVADLDTWLMTRESDGTLEKLRRRYLGHGNSPPTAEPVSALVAAVGERLELMPLVAEAKRATGAPVTVPEREARVIEAALAATREAAREAQLPPFSERRVRSFFELQITAAKEIQNATLAGPAGDAPPADLDTALRPALLRIGNRIAFLLQRLPARIDPGPLEAFARQRLRTPGLSGGTRNALVEAILALPEARRE
;
A
#
# COMPACT_ATOMS: atom_id res chain seq x y z
N MET A 1 12.95 88.64 -15.52
CA MET A 1 12.10 87.58 -14.88
C MET A 1 12.29 86.28 -15.66
N LYS A 2 13.09 85.34 -15.12
CA LYS A 2 13.39 84.02 -15.73
C LYS A 2 12.60 82.99 -15.00
N ALA A 3 11.69 82.27 -15.68
CA ALA A 3 10.91 81.16 -15.13
C ALA A 3 11.74 79.90 -15.16
N LEU A 4 11.90 79.27 -13.99
CA LEU A 4 12.43 77.93 -13.86
C LEU A 4 11.29 76.94 -14.02
N ALA A 5 11.41 75.99 -14.96
CA ALA A 5 10.55 74.82 -15.09
C ALA A 5 11.11 73.66 -14.22
N PRO A 6 10.30 72.95 -13.44
CA PRO A 6 10.76 71.76 -12.72
C PRO A 6 10.80 70.56 -13.65
N LEU A 7 11.95 69.85 -13.67
CA LEU A 7 12.18 68.59 -14.35
C LEU A 7 11.61 67.44 -13.46
N LEU A 8 10.51 66.80 -13.88
CA LEU A 8 9.95 65.62 -13.21
C LEU A 8 10.74 64.38 -13.68
N LEU A 9 11.59 63.87 -12.81
CA LEU A 9 12.29 62.62 -13.03
C LEU A 9 11.36 61.42 -12.69
N ALA A 10 10.80 60.78 -13.72
CA ALA A 10 10.00 59.57 -13.54
C ALA A 10 10.93 58.37 -13.22
N LEU A 11 10.88 57.89 -11.97
CA LEU A 11 11.59 56.70 -11.53
C LEU A 11 10.78 55.48 -12.01
N VAL A 12 11.20 54.85 -13.12
CA VAL A 12 10.65 53.54 -13.57
C VAL A 12 11.29 52.46 -12.70
N ALA A 13 10.57 52.03 -11.70
CA ALA A 13 10.95 50.84 -10.93
C ALA A 13 10.79 49.60 -11.84
N ALA A 14 11.92 49.05 -12.29
CA ALA A 14 11.95 47.76 -12.96
C ALA A 14 11.53 46.67 -11.94
N VAL A 15 10.29 46.18 -12.05
CA VAL A 15 9.86 44.98 -11.36
C VAL A 15 10.57 43.81 -12.03
N ALA A 16 11.67 43.35 -11.43
CA ALA A 16 12.29 42.09 -11.81
C ALA A 16 11.24 40.98 -11.65
N PRO A 17 11.04 40.09 -12.64
CA PRO A 17 10.17 38.94 -12.45
C PRO A 17 10.73 38.12 -11.27
N ALA A 18 9.89 37.90 -10.25
CA ALA A 18 10.22 36.96 -9.18
C ALA A 18 10.53 35.64 -9.88
N ALA A 19 11.77 35.17 -9.79
CA ALA A 19 12.15 33.85 -10.24
C ALA A 19 11.22 32.89 -9.54
N ALA A 20 10.36 32.22 -10.30
CA ALA A 20 9.49 31.16 -9.76
C ALA A 20 10.41 30.17 -9.07
N GLN A 21 10.31 30.08 -7.75
CA GLN A 21 11.12 29.19 -6.95
C GLN A 21 10.76 27.78 -7.40
N GLN A 22 11.66 27.16 -8.15
CA GLN A 22 11.44 25.81 -8.68
C GLN A 22 11.18 24.88 -7.49
N ALA A 23 10.03 24.18 -7.51
CA ALA A 23 9.70 23.23 -6.45
C ALA A 23 10.82 22.20 -6.34
N ALA A 24 11.16 21.80 -5.12
CA ALA A 24 12.18 20.78 -4.90
C ALA A 24 11.87 19.50 -5.70
N PRO A 25 12.89 18.81 -6.25
CA PRO A 25 12.68 17.57 -7.00
C PRO A 25 11.88 16.56 -6.18
N LEU A 26 11.09 15.75 -6.88
CA LEU A 26 10.43 14.60 -6.28
C LEU A 26 11.41 13.42 -6.29
N ARG A 27 11.86 12.99 -5.11
CA ARG A 27 12.77 11.85 -4.98
C ARG A 27 11.96 10.55 -4.89
N ILE A 28 12.08 9.68 -5.91
CA ILE A 28 11.38 8.40 -5.95
C ILE A 28 12.36 7.26 -5.68
N GLY A 29 12.11 6.47 -4.63
CA GLY A 29 12.86 5.26 -4.32
C GLY A 29 12.42 4.07 -5.18
N VAL A 30 13.36 3.43 -5.88
CA VAL A 30 13.11 2.25 -6.72
C VAL A 30 14.13 1.15 -6.43
N SER A 31 13.72 -0.13 -6.55
CA SER A 31 14.68 -1.25 -6.43
C SER A 31 15.49 -1.46 -7.72
N GLY A 32 14.87 -1.23 -8.86
CA GLY A 32 15.48 -1.33 -10.18
C GLY A 32 15.73 -2.77 -10.66
N ASP A 33 15.17 -3.77 -9.99
CA ASP A 33 15.33 -5.20 -10.32
C ASP A 33 14.00 -5.97 -10.33
N TYR A 34 12.87 -5.25 -10.32
CA TYR A 34 11.54 -5.85 -10.19
C TYR A 34 10.63 -5.51 -11.39
N PRO A 35 10.75 -6.23 -12.53
CA PRO A 35 9.81 -6.10 -13.62
C PRO A 35 8.43 -6.67 -13.21
N PRO A 36 7.34 -6.08 -13.69
CA PRO A 36 7.23 -4.93 -14.59
C PRO A 36 7.12 -3.58 -13.86
N PHE A 37 7.42 -3.49 -12.56
CA PHE A 37 7.22 -2.30 -11.71
C PHE A 37 8.31 -1.25 -11.86
N SER A 38 9.55 -1.64 -11.51
CA SER A 38 10.74 -0.81 -11.68
C SER A 38 11.96 -1.68 -12.00
N PHE A 39 12.55 -1.51 -13.16
CA PHE A 39 13.71 -2.31 -13.59
C PHE A 39 14.55 -1.56 -14.61
N ALA A 40 15.83 -1.93 -14.71
CA ALA A 40 16.73 -1.46 -15.75
C ALA A 40 16.76 -2.51 -16.87
N PRO A 41 16.35 -2.18 -18.11
CA PRO A 41 16.24 -3.15 -19.20
C PRO A 41 17.58 -3.49 -19.84
N GLY A 42 18.58 -2.62 -19.71
CA GLY A 42 19.89 -2.72 -20.35
C GLY A 42 21.02 -2.83 -19.35
N GLU A 43 22.25 -2.65 -19.88
CA GLU A 43 23.48 -2.64 -19.07
C GLU A 43 23.62 -1.34 -18.23
N ASP A 44 22.94 -0.25 -18.63
CA ASP A 44 22.96 1.00 -17.87
C ASP A 44 22.03 0.89 -16.64
N PRO A 45 22.59 0.82 -15.42
CA PRO A 45 21.79 0.70 -14.21
C PRO A 45 21.04 1.97 -13.84
N THR A 46 21.16 3.05 -14.62
CA THR A 46 20.46 4.33 -14.40
C THR A 46 19.23 4.49 -15.29
N GLU A 47 19.08 3.70 -16.35
CA GLU A 47 17.91 3.71 -17.23
C GLU A 47 16.77 2.86 -16.67
N PHE A 48 16.03 3.43 -15.73
CA PHE A 48 14.87 2.74 -15.14
C PHE A 48 13.61 2.91 -15.96
N GLN A 49 12.84 1.82 -16.08
CA GLN A 49 11.50 1.79 -16.66
C GLN A 49 10.55 0.91 -15.83
N GLY A 50 9.28 0.85 -16.23
CA GLY A 50 8.25 0.04 -15.62
C GLY A 50 7.01 0.86 -15.23
N PHE A 51 6.00 0.15 -14.72
CA PHE A 51 4.72 0.75 -14.35
C PHE A 51 4.88 1.88 -13.33
N ASP A 52 5.60 1.61 -12.23
CA ASP A 52 5.73 2.58 -11.14
C ASP A 52 6.51 3.83 -11.56
N LEU A 53 7.53 3.65 -12.43
CA LEU A 53 8.25 4.78 -13.01
C LEU A 53 7.37 5.63 -13.94
N ALA A 54 6.49 4.97 -14.72
CA ALA A 54 5.56 5.68 -15.58
C ALA A 54 4.55 6.50 -14.77
N VAL A 55 4.02 5.93 -13.68
CA VAL A 55 3.14 6.64 -12.74
C VAL A 55 3.89 7.81 -12.08
N GLY A 56 5.11 7.59 -11.57
CA GLY A 56 5.92 8.61 -10.92
C GLY A 56 6.26 9.78 -11.86
N ARG A 57 6.61 9.49 -13.12
CA ARG A 57 6.86 10.51 -14.15
C ARG A 57 5.60 11.31 -14.47
N ALA A 58 4.45 10.65 -14.62
CA ALA A 58 3.17 11.33 -14.88
C ALA A 58 2.78 12.24 -13.71
N TYR A 59 2.94 11.75 -12.47
CA TYR A 59 2.68 12.55 -11.26
C TYR A 59 3.61 13.77 -11.17
N ALA A 60 4.92 13.58 -11.34
CA ALA A 60 5.89 14.67 -11.29
C ALA A 60 5.62 15.73 -12.40
N THR A 61 5.27 15.28 -13.62
CA THR A 61 4.89 16.16 -14.73
C THR A 61 3.65 16.99 -14.39
N ASP A 62 2.59 16.36 -13.88
CA ASP A 62 1.35 17.07 -13.50
C ASP A 62 1.56 18.05 -12.33
N ARG A 63 2.60 17.85 -11.52
CA ARG A 63 2.99 18.75 -10.42
C ARG A 63 4.12 19.72 -10.78
N GLN A 64 4.57 19.72 -12.04
CA GLN A 64 5.67 20.56 -12.53
C GLN A 64 6.93 20.45 -11.66
N ARG A 65 7.22 19.23 -11.19
CA ARG A 65 8.41 18.90 -10.38
C ARG A 65 9.39 18.08 -11.21
N GLU A 66 10.67 18.36 -11.01
CA GLU A 66 11.72 17.46 -11.49
C GLU A 66 11.64 16.12 -10.76
N LEU A 67 11.99 15.04 -11.46
CA LEU A 67 12.01 13.69 -10.92
C LEU A 67 13.46 13.26 -10.68
N GLU A 68 13.76 12.91 -9.43
CA GLU A 68 15.00 12.26 -9.03
C GLU A 68 14.73 10.80 -8.68
N ILE A 69 15.46 9.87 -9.30
CA ILE A 69 15.34 8.44 -9.03
C ILE A 69 16.46 8.02 -8.08
N VAL A 70 16.07 7.49 -6.91
CA VAL A 70 16.99 7.02 -5.88
C VAL A 70 16.87 5.50 -5.77
N ARG A 71 17.98 4.78 -6.02
CA ARG A 71 17.97 3.33 -5.90
C ARG A 71 18.08 2.89 -4.44
N PHE A 72 17.20 1.98 -4.03
CA PHE A 72 17.32 1.20 -2.80
C PHE A 72 17.53 -0.29 -3.10
N ARG A 73 17.91 -1.07 -2.11
CA ARG A 73 18.00 -2.53 -2.19
C ARG A 73 17.06 -3.17 -1.18
N TRP A 74 16.48 -4.29 -1.52
CA TRP A 74 15.86 -5.14 -0.53
C TRP A 74 16.96 -5.77 0.35
N PRO A 75 16.89 -5.78 1.70
CA PRO A 75 15.77 -5.36 2.60
C PRO A 75 15.86 -3.91 3.12
N GLU A 76 16.75 -3.04 2.61
CA GLU A 76 17.05 -1.71 3.16
C GLU A 76 15.92 -0.69 2.97
N LEU A 77 14.82 -1.02 2.27
CA LEU A 77 13.71 -0.09 1.99
C LEU A 77 13.31 0.77 3.18
N LEU A 78 13.08 0.17 4.35
CA LEU A 78 12.58 0.90 5.52
C LEU A 78 13.68 1.74 6.19
N ALA A 79 14.92 1.27 6.18
CA ALA A 79 16.06 2.02 6.67
C ALA A 79 16.33 3.26 5.79
N ASP A 80 16.26 3.09 4.48
CA ASP A 80 16.43 4.17 3.50
C ASP A 80 15.30 5.19 3.58
N LEU A 81 14.05 4.74 3.81
CA LEU A 81 12.91 5.62 4.04
C LEU A 81 13.11 6.45 5.33
N ALA A 82 13.47 5.79 6.43
CA ALA A 82 13.71 6.45 7.72
C ALA A 82 14.90 7.42 7.68
N ALA A 83 15.88 7.18 6.81
CA ALA A 83 17.01 8.08 6.57
C ALA A 83 16.67 9.22 5.57
N ASP A 84 15.41 9.38 5.18
CA ASP A 84 14.92 10.41 4.24
C ASP A 84 15.70 10.43 2.90
N ARG A 85 16.11 9.25 2.41
CA ARG A 85 16.82 9.16 1.13
C ARG A 85 15.93 9.46 -0.07
N PHE A 86 14.62 9.22 0.05
CA PHE A 86 13.61 9.51 -0.97
C PHE A 86 12.28 9.91 -0.31
N ASP A 87 11.45 10.62 -1.05
CA ASP A 87 10.15 11.12 -0.58
C ASP A 87 9.08 10.02 -0.58
N VAL A 88 9.14 9.14 -1.59
CA VAL A 88 8.18 8.06 -1.82
C VAL A 88 8.87 6.87 -2.48
N ALA A 89 8.61 5.67 -1.99
CA ALA A 89 9.06 4.43 -2.64
C ALA A 89 8.00 3.93 -3.63
N MET A 90 8.40 3.71 -4.89
CA MET A 90 7.58 3.24 -5.99
C MET A 90 8.26 2.05 -6.70
N SER A 91 8.01 0.83 -6.20
CA SER A 91 8.68 -0.39 -6.69
C SER A 91 7.88 -1.65 -6.35
N GLY A 92 6.60 -1.70 -6.72
CA GLY A 92 5.75 -2.84 -6.41
C GLY A 92 5.61 -3.11 -4.92
N ILE A 93 5.55 -2.05 -4.11
CA ILE A 93 5.58 -2.16 -2.65
C ILE A 93 4.27 -2.75 -2.13
N THR A 94 4.33 -3.94 -1.55
CA THR A 94 3.16 -4.58 -0.93
C THR A 94 2.83 -3.92 0.41
N ILE A 95 1.55 -3.61 0.63
CA ILE A 95 1.04 -3.13 1.92
C ILE A 95 1.25 -4.23 2.96
N ARG A 96 1.91 -3.91 4.07
CA ARG A 96 2.19 -4.82 5.19
C ARG A 96 2.23 -4.05 6.51
N PRO A 97 1.86 -4.69 7.62
CA PRO A 97 1.84 -4.06 8.94
C PRO A 97 3.15 -3.34 9.30
N GLU A 98 4.30 -3.98 9.11
CA GLU A 98 5.61 -3.41 9.48
C GLU A 98 5.94 -2.17 8.65
N ARG A 99 5.50 -2.14 7.38
CA ARG A 99 5.68 -0.99 6.49
C ARG A 99 4.71 0.14 6.84
N SER A 100 3.46 -0.20 7.20
CA SER A 100 2.46 0.78 7.68
C SER A 100 2.88 1.44 8.99
N VAL A 101 3.67 0.75 9.82
CA VAL A 101 4.29 1.34 11.02
C VAL A 101 5.39 2.33 10.65
N ALA A 102 6.25 1.98 9.70
CA ALA A 102 7.41 2.77 9.31
C ALA A 102 7.10 3.95 8.39
N GLY A 103 6.00 3.92 7.64
CA GLY A 103 5.63 4.95 6.68
C GLY A 103 4.12 5.09 6.52
N VAL A 104 3.71 5.81 5.47
CA VAL A 104 2.29 5.99 5.09
C VAL A 104 2.11 5.47 3.68
N PHE A 105 1.18 4.54 3.50
CA PHE A 105 0.84 4.09 2.16
C PHE A 105 -0.11 5.05 1.45
N SER A 106 0.04 5.18 0.15
CA SER A 106 -0.98 5.76 -0.73
C SER A 106 -2.20 4.84 -0.84
N VAL A 107 -3.25 5.29 -1.52
CA VAL A 107 -4.28 4.38 -2.04
C VAL A 107 -3.62 3.30 -2.91
N PRO A 108 -4.13 2.05 -2.89
CA PRO A 108 -3.54 0.97 -3.68
C PRO A 108 -3.63 1.26 -5.18
N VAL A 109 -2.58 0.91 -5.91
CA VAL A 109 -2.54 1.08 -7.37
C VAL A 109 -2.81 -0.22 -8.11
N MET A 110 -2.69 -1.37 -7.44
CA MET A 110 -3.02 -2.68 -8.00
C MET A 110 -3.15 -3.78 -6.95
N ALA A 111 -3.80 -4.87 -7.37
CA ALA A 111 -3.86 -6.13 -6.64
C ALA A 111 -2.89 -7.13 -7.25
N SER A 112 -2.33 -8.00 -6.42
CA SER A 112 -1.48 -9.13 -6.82
C SER A 112 -1.66 -10.29 -5.86
N GLY A 113 -0.91 -11.37 -6.07
CA GLY A 113 -0.82 -12.47 -5.13
C GLY A 113 0.45 -13.29 -5.38
N ALA A 114 1.05 -13.80 -4.34
CA ALA A 114 2.21 -14.67 -4.45
C ALA A 114 1.85 -15.98 -5.16
N VAL A 115 2.66 -16.39 -6.11
CA VAL A 115 2.52 -17.63 -6.88
C VAL A 115 3.81 -18.46 -6.80
N VAL A 116 3.67 -19.75 -7.06
CA VAL A 116 4.80 -20.66 -7.21
C VAL A 116 4.94 -21.02 -8.67
N LEU A 117 6.13 -20.91 -9.22
CA LEU A 117 6.51 -21.49 -10.50
C LEU A 117 7.31 -22.77 -10.23
N VAL A 118 6.89 -23.87 -10.81
CA VAL A 118 7.46 -25.20 -10.57
C VAL A 118 7.64 -25.95 -11.88
N ARG A 119 8.69 -26.78 -11.98
CA ARG A 119 8.86 -27.66 -13.14
C ARG A 119 7.81 -28.77 -13.13
N GLU A 120 7.12 -28.94 -14.22
CA GLU A 120 6.02 -29.90 -14.38
C GLU A 120 6.44 -31.35 -14.12
N ASN A 121 7.67 -31.71 -14.55
CA ASN A 121 8.22 -33.06 -14.41
C ASN A 121 8.52 -33.50 -12.96
N LEU A 122 8.40 -32.60 -11.97
CA LEU A 122 8.69 -32.92 -10.57
C LEU A 122 7.47 -33.41 -9.78
N GLY A 123 6.28 -33.43 -10.42
CA GLY A 123 5.06 -33.94 -9.80
C GLY A 123 4.54 -33.12 -8.61
N PHE A 124 4.85 -31.81 -8.58
CA PHE A 124 4.21 -30.87 -7.66
C PHE A 124 2.92 -30.36 -8.31
N ASP A 125 1.78 -30.89 -7.90
CA ASP A 125 0.47 -30.60 -8.47
C ASP A 125 -0.36 -29.62 -7.63
N SER A 126 0.13 -29.30 -6.43
CA SER A 126 -0.57 -28.44 -5.48
C SER A 126 0.42 -27.71 -4.56
N LEU A 127 -0.04 -26.62 -3.94
CA LEU A 127 0.76 -25.90 -2.94
C LEU A 127 1.13 -26.79 -1.76
N ALA A 128 0.22 -27.69 -1.35
CA ALA A 128 0.47 -28.59 -0.23
C ALA A 128 1.60 -29.59 -0.52
N SER A 129 1.79 -30.01 -1.77
CA SER A 129 2.85 -30.95 -2.17
C SER A 129 4.25 -30.35 -2.04
N LEU A 130 4.36 -29.01 -1.99
CA LEU A 130 5.62 -28.27 -1.82
C LEU A 130 6.06 -28.12 -0.37
N ASP A 131 5.15 -28.27 0.62
CA ASP A 131 5.51 -28.14 2.03
C ASP A 131 6.12 -29.42 2.59
N ARG A 132 7.31 -29.80 2.10
CA ARG A 132 8.06 -30.97 2.55
C ARG A 132 9.57 -30.69 2.58
N PRO A 133 10.37 -31.35 3.45
CA PRO A 133 11.81 -31.07 3.59
C PRO A 133 12.62 -31.24 2.31
N ALA A 134 12.18 -32.11 1.39
CA ALA A 134 12.86 -32.35 0.12
C ALA A 134 12.59 -31.28 -0.95
N ALA A 135 11.60 -30.41 -0.78
CA ALA A 135 11.30 -29.35 -1.74
C ALA A 135 12.26 -28.17 -1.58
N ARG A 136 12.98 -27.82 -2.65
CA ARG A 136 13.91 -26.69 -2.70
C ARG A 136 13.20 -25.50 -3.35
N ILE A 137 12.88 -24.49 -2.55
CA ILE A 137 12.19 -23.28 -3.01
C ILE A 137 13.17 -22.12 -2.99
N ALA A 138 13.32 -21.40 -4.12
CA ALA A 138 14.08 -20.15 -4.16
C ALA A 138 13.12 -18.95 -4.21
N VAL A 139 13.52 -17.85 -3.56
CA VAL A 139 12.75 -16.63 -3.47
C VAL A 139 13.66 -15.41 -3.35
N ASN A 140 13.21 -14.24 -3.78
CA ASN A 140 13.94 -12.99 -3.60
C ASN A 140 14.06 -12.63 -2.11
N ARG A 141 15.27 -12.25 -1.69
CA ARG A 141 15.62 -11.94 -0.29
C ARG A 141 14.99 -10.64 0.20
N GLY A 142 14.54 -10.62 1.45
CA GLY A 142 14.16 -9.43 2.21
C GLY A 142 12.81 -8.82 1.84
N GLY A 143 12.13 -9.39 0.83
CA GLY A 143 10.86 -8.88 0.34
C GLY A 143 9.63 -9.48 1.05
N HIS A 144 8.45 -9.13 0.53
CA HIS A 144 7.18 -9.72 0.93
C HIS A 144 7.13 -11.22 0.62
N LEU A 145 7.62 -11.60 -0.56
CA LEU A 145 7.56 -12.98 -1.06
C LEU A 145 8.35 -13.94 -0.16
N GLU A 146 9.55 -13.58 0.31
CA GLU A 146 10.30 -14.43 1.24
C GLU A 146 9.51 -14.70 2.54
N ARG A 147 8.92 -13.65 3.11
CA ARG A 147 8.15 -13.77 4.34
C ARG A 147 6.97 -14.71 4.19
N VAL A 148 6.14 -14.54 3.15
CA VAL A 148 4.96 -15.38 2.94
C VAL A 148 5.33 -16.81 2.54
N THR A 149 6.45 -17.01 1.85
CA THR A 149 6.99 -18.33 1.52
C THR A 149 7.33 -19.11 2.78
N ARG A 150 8.11 -18.51 3.69
CA ARG A 150 8.49 -19.17 4.96
C ARG A 150 7.30 -19.48 5.85
N ALA A 151 6.29 -18.59 5.84
CA ALA A 151 5.05 -18.80 6.60
C ALA A 151 4.16 -19.91 5.99
N HIS A 152 4.12 -20.01 4.66
CA HIS A 152 3.23 -20.95 3.97
C HIS A 152 3.85 -22.33 3.78
N PHE A 153 5.19 -22.40 3.66
CA PHE A 153 5.96 -23.62 3.45
C PHE A 153 7.00 -23.83 4.56
N PRO A 154 6.58 -24.00 5.83
CA PRO A 154 7.51 -24.06 6.97
C PRO A 154 8.41 -25.30 6.97
N ARG A 155 8.05 -26.36 6.24
CA ARG A 155 8.86 -27.58 6.14
C ARG A 155 9.79 -27.59 4.94
N ALA A 156 9.58 -26.73 3.93
CA ALA A 156 10.39 -26.70 2.72
C ALA A 156 11.77 -26.07 2.98
N SER A 157 12.74 -26.45 2.14
CA SER A 157 14.07 -25.84 2.11
C SER A 157 14.00 -24.52 1.33
N VAL A 158 13.93 -23.37 2.01
CA VAL A 158 13.79 -22.05 1.39
C VAL A 158 15.13 -21.33 1.31
N THR A 159 15.59 -21.06 0.08
CA THR A 159 16.80 -20.27 -0.23
C THR A 159 16.42 -18.86 -0.66
N ALA A 160 16.88 -17.85 0.09
CA ALA A 160 16.68 -16.44 -0.23
C ALA A 160 17.84 -15.89 -1.09
N ILE A 161 17.54 -15.47 -2.31
CA ILE A 161 18.50 -15.00 -3.33
C ILE A 161 18.47 -13.47 -3.39
N PRO A 162 19.64 -12.79 -3.33
CA PRO A 162 19.67 -11.31 -3.31
C PRO A 162 19.18 -10.63 -4.58
N ALA A 163 19.53 -11.17 -5.76
CA ALA A 163 19.16 -10.59 -7.04
C ALA A 163 17.91 -11.29 -7.61
N ASN A 164 16.86 -10.53 -7.88
CA ASN A 164 15.57 -11.07 -8.30
C ASN A 164 15.67 -11.92 -9.59
N ARG A 165 16.46 -11.49 -10.58
CA ARG A 165 16.69 -12.26 -11.81
C ARG A 165 17.27 -13.65 -11.56
N GLU A 166 18.13 -13.81 -10.54
CA GLU A 166 18.78 -15.08 -10.21
C GLU A 166 17.80 -16.09 -9.61
N VAL A 167 16.63 -15.62 -9.11
CA VAL A 167 15.56 -16.51 -8.63
C VAL A 167 14.99 -17.33 -9.79
N ARG A 168 14.67 -16.68 -10.92
CA ARG A 168 14.24 -17.38 -12.13
C ARG A 168 15.32 -18.34 -12.64
N GLU A 169 16.55 -17.89 -12.66
CA GLU A 169 17.70 -18.70 -13.11
C GLU A 169 17.89 -19.96 -12.25
N ALA A 170 17.60 -19.89 -10.94
CA ALA A 170 17.68 -21.04 -10.05
C ALA A 170 16.70 -22.15 -10.45
N LEU A 171 15.50 -21.80 -10.96
CA LEU A 171 14.53 -22.77 -11.48
C LEU A 171 15.03 -23.40 -12.78
N LEU A 172 15.46 -22.56 -13.73
CA LEU A 172 15.87 -22.99 -15.07
C LEU A 172 17.15 -23.84 -15.04
N SER A 173 18.08 -23.54 -14.12
CA SER A 173 19.32 -24.29 -13.90
C SER A 173 19.20 -25.47 -12.93
N GLU A 174 17.98 -25.83 -12.52
CA GLU A 174 17.66 -26.95 -11.61
C GLU A 174 18.27 -26.85 -10.20
N LYS A 175 18.74 -25.67 -9.80
CA LYS A 175 19.20 -25.39 -8.44
C LYS A 175 18.06 -25.32 -7.43
N ALA A 176 16.85 -24.96 -7.90
CA ALA A 176 15.62 -25.01 -7.15
C ALA A 176 14.56 -25.85 -7.88
N ASP A 177 13.66 -26.48 -7.13
CA ASP A 177 12.53 -27.23 -7.67
C ASP A 177 11.35 -26.30 -7.98
N ALA A 178 11.25 -25.21 -7.23
CA ALA A 178 10.24 -24.19 -7.35
C ALA A 178 10.82 -22.81 -7.04
N VAL A 179 10.20 -21.76 -7.58
CA VAL A 179 10.50 -20.37 -7.26
C VAL A 179 9.22 -19.60 -6.96
N ILE A 180 9.37 -18.58 -6.15
CA ILE A 180 8.26 -17.70 -5.80
C ILE A 180 8.36 -16.38 -6.56
N SER A 181 7.25 -16.00 -7.16
CA SER A 181 7.03 -14.72 -7.81
C SER A 181 5.62 -14.21 -7.44
N ASP A 182 5.11 -13.23 -8.16
CA ASP A 182 3.71 -12.81 -8.02
C ASP A 182 2.95 -12.88 -9.35
N THR A 183 1.63 -12.72 -9.29
CA THR A 183 0.74 -12.83 -10.44
C THR A 183 1.04 -11.82 -11.57
N LEU A 184 1.86 -10.80 -11.33
CA LEU A 184 2.20 -9.76 -12.30
C LEU A 184 3.58 -9.98 -12.94
N GLU A 185 4.54 -10.52 -12.20
CA GLU A 185 5.87 -10.85 -12.70
C GLU A 185 5.94 -12.28 -13.29
N ALA A 186 5.20 -13.23 -12.72
CA ALA A 186 5.24 -14.62 -13.16
C ALA A 186 4.97 -14.83 -14.66
N PRO A 187 4.04 -14.12 -15.32
CA PRO A 187 3.84 -14.21 -16.76
C PRO A 187 5.12 -13.92 -17.57
N ILE A 188 5.91 -12.92 -17.12
CA ILE A 188 7.19 -12.57 -17.76
C ILE A 188 8.21 -13.71 -17.60
N TRP A 189 8.22 -14.35 -16.42
CA TRP A 189 9.13 -15.46 -16.15
C TRP A 189 8.75 -16.75 -16.89
N LEU A 190 7.45 -16.95 -17.15
CA LEU A 190 6.94 -18.09 -17.91
C LEU A 190 7.22 -17.95 -19.42
N GLU A 191 7.41 -16.73 -19.91
CA GLU A 191 7.70 -16.49 -21.30
C GLU A 191 9.01 -17.18 -21.71
N GLY A 192 8.93 -18.13 -22.66
CA GLY A 192 10.06 -18.96 -23.08
C GLY A 192 10.54 -20.01 -22.04
N SER A 193 9.75 -20.31 -21.01
CA SER A 193 10.06 -21.33 -19.98
C SER A 193 9.19 -22.57 -20.19
N GLU A 194 9.56 -23.44 -21.15
CA GLU A 194 8.85 -24.70 -21.40
C GLU A 194 8.90 -25.63 -20.17
N GLY A 195 7.81 -26.35 -19.92
CA GLY A 195 7.69 -27.30 -18.81
C GLY A 195 7.68 -26.68 -17.40
N VAL A 196 7.39 -25.37 -17.31
CA VAL A 196 7.16 -24.67 -16.04
C VAL A 196 5.68 -24.33 -15.92
N VAL A 197 5.07 -24.65 -14.78
CA VAL A 197 3.68 -24.37 -14.47
C VAL A 197 3.55 -23.48 -13.24
N GLN A 198 2.44 -22.74 -13.17
CA GLN A 198 2.13 -21.86 -12.05
C GLN A 198 1.10 -22.52 -11.12
N LEU A 199 1.37 -22.48 -9.83
CA LEU A 199 0.44 -22.84 -8.75
C LEU A 199 0.05 -21.59 -7.94
N GLY A 200 -1.18 -21.54 -7.47
CA GLY A 200 -1.72 -20.43 -6.68
C GLY A 200 -2.57 -19.44 -7.50
N PRO A 201 -2.76 -18.18 -7.06
CA PRO A 201 -2.02 -17.52 -5.97
C PRO A 201 -2.39 -18.03 -4.58
N PHE A 202 -1.43 -17.94 -3.63
CA PHE A 202 -1.63 -18.32 -2.24
C PHE A 202 -1.73 -17.13 -1.27
N THR A 203 -1.50 -15.91 -1.77
CA THR A 203 -1.78 -14.66 -1.08
C THR A 203 -2.75 -13.79 -1.88
N SER A 204 -3.24 -12.73 -1.25
CA SER A 204 -4.06 -11.71 -1.88
C SER A 204 -3.53 -10.35 -1.43
N ASP A 205 -2.69 -9.76 -2.25
CA ASP A 205 -1.87 -8.60 -1.89
C ASP A 205 -2.37 -7.31 -2.56
N LEU A 206 -2.09 -6.17 -1.94
CA LEU A 206 -2.23 -4.86 -2.54
C LEU A 206 -0.86 -4.19 -2.63
N LYS A 207 -0.59 -3.56 -3.77
CA LYS A 207 0.59 -2.73 -3.97
C LYS A 207 0.21 -1.27 -3.95
N ALA A 208 0.99 -0.47 -3.22
CA ALA A 208 0.81 0.96 -3.05
C ALA A 208 2.18 1.65 -2.92
N TYR A 209 2.20 2.96 -2.91
CA TYR A 209 3.42 3.74 -2.73
C TYR A 209 3.63 4.08 -1.27
N LEU A 210 4.86 3.88 -0.79
CA LEU A 210 5.20 4.10 0.61
C LEU A 210 5.90 5.45 0.78
N VAL A 211 5.24 6.36 1.47
CA VAL A 211 5.68 7.75 1.71
C VAL A 211 6.29 7.87 3.11
N HIS A 212 7.31 8.74 3.27
CA HIS A 212 7.88 9.05 4.56
C HIS A 212 6.80 9.55 5.55
N PRO A 213 6.78 9.11 6.81
CA PRO A 213 5.68 9.37 7.74
C PRO A 213 5.41 10.85 8.05
N ASP A 214 6.41 11.72 7.87
CA ASP A 214 6.29 13.17 8.10
C ASP A 214 5.79 13.95 6.87
N ARG A 215 5.54 13.28 5.73
CA ARG A 215 5.12 13.92 4.48
C ARG A 215 3.62 13.72 4.22
N ASN A 216 2.78 14.11 5.18
CA ASN A 216 1.32 13.92 5.09
C ASN A 216 0.70 14.66 3.90
N GLU A 217 1.19 15.85 3.55
CA GLU A 217 0.70 16.61 2.39
C GLU A 217 0.99 15.88 1.09
N LEU A 218 2.17 15.27 0.95
CA LEU A 218 2.54 14.50 -0.24
C LEU A 218 1.63 13.29 -0.42
N VAL A 219 1.33 12.54 0.64
CA VAL A 219 0.45 11.36 0.51
C VAL A 219 -0.99 11.77 0.19
N ALA A 220 -1.50 12.84 0.78
CA ALA A 220 -2.86 13.33 0.49
C ALA A 220 -3.01 13.82 -0.95
N ASP A 221 -2.00 14.55 -1.47
CA ASP A 221 -1.96 14.99 -2.86
C ASP A 221 -1.81 13.81 -3.83
N LEU A 222 -0.93 12.86 -3.53
CA LEU A 222 -0.72 11.65 -4.32
C LEU A 222 -1.99 10.80 -4.37
N ASP A 223 -2.69 10.62 -3.25
CA ASP A 223 -3.96 9.89 -3.17
C ASP A 223 -5.03 10.55 -4.04
N THR A 224 -5.15 11.88 -3.94
CA THR A 224 -6.09 12.64 -4.77
C THR A 224 -5.78 12.49 -6.26
N TRP A 225 -4.50 12.57 -6.62
CA TRP A 225 -4.05 12.38 -8.00
C TRP A 225 -4.30 10.97 -8.51
N LEU A 226 -3.94 9.94 -7.73
CA LEU A 226 -4.15 8.54 -8.09
C LEU A 226 -5.64 8.22 -8.33
N MET A 227 -6.53 8.67 -7.43
CA MET A 227 -7.98 8.50 -7.61
C MET A 227 -8.50 9.21 -8.85
N THR A 228 -7.98 10.40 -9.16
CA THR A 228 -8.32 11.14 -10.38
C THR A 228 -7.86 10.37 -11.62
N ARG A 229 -6.62 9.85 -11.63
CA ARG A 229 -6.06 9.06 -12.74
C ARG A 229 -6.70 7.68 -12.88
N GLU A 230 -7.27 7.13 -11.81
CA GLU A 230 -8.12 5.95 -11.87
C GLU A 230 -9.43 6.27 -12.60
N SER A 231 -10.11 7.32 -12.15
CA SER A 231 -11.41 7.75 -12.68
C SER A 231 -11.36 8.15 -14.18
N ASP A 232 -10.27 8.76 -14.64
CA ASP A 232 -10.10 9.17 -16.06
C ASP A 232 -9.51 8.05 -16.95
N GLY A 233 -9.24 6.87 -16.38
CA GLY A 233 -8.71 5.71 -17.08
C GLY A 233 -7.21 5.77 -17.39
N THR A 234 -6.48 6.77 -16.86
CA THR A 234 -5.03 6.87 -17.07
C THR A 234 -4.28 5.72 -16.42
N LEU A 235 -4.62 5.37 -15.15
CA LEU A 235 -3.99 4.22 -14.49
C LEU A 235 -4.31 2.91 -15.19
N GLU A 236 -5.54 2.74 -15.70
CA GLU A 236 -5.91 1.55 -16.48
C GLU A 236 -5.06 1.42 -17.75
N LYS A 237 -4.85 2.53 -18.48
CA LYS A 237 -3.98 2.53 -19.68
C LYS A 237 -2.54 2.15 -19.34
N LEU A 238 -2.00 2.67 -18.23
CA LEU A 238 -0.65 2.33 -17.77
C LEU A 238 -0.57 0.85 -17.35
N ARG A 239 -1.55 0.31 -16.61
CA ARG A 239 -1.61 -1.11 -16.27
C ARG A 239 -1.61 -1.97 -17.53
N ARG A 240 -2.48 -1.69 -18.49
CA ARG A 240 -2.51 -2.44 -19.77
C ARG A 240 -1.17 -2.41 -20.49
N ARG A 241 -0.50 -1.27 -20.52
CA ARG A 241 0.78 -1.11 -21.21
C ARG A 241 1.91 -1.91 -20.58
N TYR A 242 2.01 -1.92 -19.25
CA TYR A 242 3.15 -2.50 -18.54
C TYR A 242 2.88 -3.89 -17.94
N LEU A 243 1.62 -4.20 -17.61
CA LEU A 243 1.23 -5.40 -16.88
C LEU A 243 0.43 -6.39 -17.76
N GLY A 244 0.18 -6.04 -19.01
CA GLY A 244 -0.64 -6.87 -19.91
C GLY A 244 -2.14 -6.80 -19.58
N HIS A 245 -2.92 -7.73 -20.16
CA HIS A 245 -4.39 -7.74 -20.06
C HIS A 245 -4.92 -8.45 -18.80
N GLY A 246 -4.25 -8.34 -17.67
CA GLY A 246 -4.79 -8.81 -16.40
C GLY A 246 -5.91 -7.88 -15.91
N ASN A 247 -7.08 -8.44 -15.58
CA ASN A 247 -8.18 -7.73 -14.92
C ASN A 247 -7.76 -7.34 -13.49
N SER A 248 -6.88 -6.36 -13.35
CA SER A 248 -6.67 -5.74 -12.04
C SER A 248 -7.89 -4.89 -11.74
N PRO A 249 -8.66 -5.19 -10.68
CA PRO A 249 -9.76 -4.34 -10.28
C PRO A 249 -9.24 -2.91 -10.03
N PRO A 250 -10.06 -1.87 -10.24
CA PRO A 250 -9.68 -0.49 -9.99
C PRO A 250 -9.49 -0.28 -8.48
N THR A 251 -8.27 -0.48 -8.02
CA THR A 251 -7.94 -0.46 -6.58
C THR A 251 -7.82 0.95 -6.00
N ALA A 252 -7.56 1.96 -6.85
CA ALA A 252 -7.49 3.36 -6.44
C ALA A 252 -8.85 4.07 -6.46
N GLU A 253 -9.96 3.38 -6.78
CA GLU A 253 -11.30 3.93 -6.57
C GLU A 253 -11.60 4.13 -5.09
N PRO A 254 -12.34 5.19 -4.70
CA PRO A 254 -12.59 5.53 -3.31
C PRO A 254 -13.15 4.39 -2.45
N VAL A 255 -14.06 3.56 -3.00
CA VAL A 255 -14.65 2.44 -2.27
C VAL A 255 -13.63 1.34 -2.01
N SER A 256 -12.88 0.94 -3.04
CA SER A 256 -11.81 -0.05 -2.93
C SER A 256 -10.70 0.43 -1.99
N ALA A 257 -10.31 1.71 -2.11
CA ALA A 257 -9.32 2.34 -1.25
C ALA A 257 -9.76 2.39 0.22
N LEU A 258 -11.05 2.68 0.50
CA LEU A 258 -11.60 2.64 1.85
C LEU A 258 -11.53 1.24 2.46
N VAL A 259 -11.97 0.21 1.73
CA VAL A 259 -11.90 -1.18 2.20
C VAL A 259 -10.44 -1.59 2.44
N ALA A 260 -9.52 -1.18 1.56
CA ALA A 260 -8.09 -1.43 1.73
C ALA A 260 -7.53 -0.76 3.01
N ALA A 261 -7.90 0.49 3.29
CA ALA A 261 -7.48 1.20 4.50
C ALA A 261 -8.05 0.56 5.78
N VAL A 262 -9.31 0.09 5.74
CA VAL A 262 -9.89 -0.70 6.84
C VAL A 262 -9.11 -2.01 7.03
N GLY A 263 -8.82 -2.72 5.95
CA GLY A 263 -8.02 -3.95 5.98
C GLY A 263 -6.63 -3.71 6.56
N GLU A 264 -5.91 -2.69 6.10
CA GLU A 264 -4.60 -2.29 6.62
C GLU A 264 -4.64 -2.00 8.14
N ARG A 265 -5.66 -1.29 8.59
CA ARG A 265 -5.88 -1.05 10.02
C ARG A 265 -6.06 -2.34 10.81
N LEU A 266 -6.84 -3.29 10.28
CA LEU A 266 -7.10 -4.57 10.94
C LEU A 266 -5.88 -5.50 10.92
N GLU A 267 -5.06 -5.46 9.88
CA GLU A 267 -3.80 -6.21 9.79
C GLU A 267 -2.74 -5.77 10.81
N LEU A 268 -2.86 -4.55 11.39
CA LEU A 268 -2.03 -4.12 12.52
C LEU A 268 -2.45 -4.74 13.86
N MET A 269 -3.66 -5.29 13.97
CA MET A 269 -4.21 -5.75 15.26
C MET A 269 -3.44 -6.91 15.89
N PRO A 270 -2.87 -7.87 15.14
CA PRO A 270 -1.96 -8.86 15.74
C PRO A 270 -0.73 -8.22 16.41
N LEU A 271 -0.10 -7.20 15.78
CA LEU A 271 1.02 -6.49 16.39
C LEU A 271 0.60 -5.72 17.65
N VAL A 272 -0.60 -5.12 17.64
CA VAL A 272 -1.17 -4.45 18.83
C VAL A 272 -1.41 -5.47 19.95
N ALA A 273 -1.90 -6.67 19.62
CA ALA A 273 -2.10 -7.73 20.59
C ALA A 273 -0.79 -8.19 21.23
N GLU A 274 0.26 -8.41 20.43
CA GLU A 274 1.58 -8.78 20.95
C GLU A 274 2.20 -7.68 21.82
N ALA A 275 2.07 -6.42 21.45
CA ALA A 275 2.52 -5.29 22.30
C ALA A 275 1.76 -5.23 23.64
N LYS A 276 0.46 -5.54 23.61
CA LYS A 276 -0.35 -5.64 24.84
C LYS A 276 0.01 -6.86 25.67
N ARG A 277 0.30 -8.01 25.05
CA ARG A 277 0.78 -9.22 25.74
C ARG A 277 2.05 -8.92 26.52
N ALA A 278 3.00 -8.23 25.88
CA ALA A 278 4.29 -7.88 26.50
C ALA A 278 4.16 -6.92 27.68
N THR A 279 3.16 -6.03 27.66
CA THR A 279 2.94 -5.01 28.71
C THR A 279 1.85 -5.38 29.73
N GLY A 280 1.12 -6.48 29.52
CA GLY A 280 -0.06 -6.81 30.32
C GLY A 280 -1.26 -5.88 30.12
N ALA A 281 -1.25 -5.02 29.09
CA ALA A 281 -2.32 -4.07 28.84
C ALA A 281 -3.60 -4.76 28.35
N PRO A 282 -4.80 -4.39 28.84
CA PRO A 282 -6.05 -5.01 28.45
C PRO A 282 -6.44 -4.70 27.00
N VAL A 283 -7.18 -5.62 26.37
CA VAL A 283 -7.73 -5.41 25.01
C VAL A 283 -8.79 -4.33 25.02
N THR A 284 -9.73 -4.39 25.98
CA THR A 284 -10.82 -3.46 26.12
C THR A 284 -10.48 -2.36 27.11
N VAL A 285 -10.54 -1.09 26.66
CA VAL A 285 -10.33 0.11 27.46
C VAL A 285 -11.37 1.15 27.02
N PRO A 286 -12.55 1.22 27.70
CA PRO A 286 -13.69 2.04 27.24
C PRO A 286 -13.36 3.52 27.01
N GLU A 287 -12.56 4.13 27.91
CA GLU A 287 -12.18 5.54 27.80
C GLU A 287 -11.29 5.80 26.58
N ARG A 288 -10.49 4.80 26.19
CA ARG A 288 -9.67 4.87 25.00
C ARG A 288 -10.49 4.66 23.74
N GLU A 289 -11.40 3.68 23.75
CA GLU A 289 -12.32 3.43 22.64
C GLU A 289 -13.13 4.68 22.33
N ALA A 290 -13.67 5.35 23.35
CA ALA A 290 -14.37 6.62 23.21
C ALA A 290 -13.47 7.71 22.58
N ARG A 291 -12.22 7.87 23.04
CA ARG A 291 -11.28 8.82 22.42
C ARG A 291 -10.98 8.52 20.95
N VAL A 292 -10.86 7.25 20.58
CA VAL A 292 -10.64 6.84 19.18
C VAL A 292 -11.85 7.24 18.33
N ILE A 293 -13.07 7.03 18.80
CA ILE A 293 -14.30 7.41 18.09
C ILE A 293 -14.38 8.93 17.94
N GLU A 294 -14.17 9.69 19.02
CA GLU A 294 -14.21 11.16 18.96
C GLU A 294 -13.14 11.74 18.01
N ALA A 295 -11.91 11.17 18.02
CA ALA A 295 -10.87 11.56 17.07
C ALA A 295 -11.28 11.28 15.63
N ALA A 296 -11.88 10.13 15.36
CA ALA A 296 -12.37 9.75 14.04
C ALA A 296 -13.51 10.66 13.55
N LEU A 297 -14.45 11.03 14.43
CA LEU A 297 -15.51 11.98 14.13
C LEU A 297 -14.93 13.37 13.83
N ALA A 298 -13.97 13.83 14.63
CA ALA A 298 -13.27 15.09 14.38
C ALA A 298 -12.56 15.11 13.04
N ALA A 299 -11.77 14.06 12.73
CA ALA A 299 -11.08 13.91 11.46
C ALA A 299 -12.05 13.88 10.26
N THR A 300 -13.21 13.21 10.41
CA THR A 300 -14.23 13.15 9.36
C THR A 300 -14.89 14.52 9.13
N ARG A 301 -15.16 15.29 10.19
CA ARG A 301 -15.68 16.66 10.08
C ARG A 301 -14.65 17.60 9.43
N GLU A 302 -13.39 17.47 9.80
CA GLU A 302 -12.29 18.26 9.19
C GLU A 302 -12.15 17.96 7.71
N ALA A 303 -12.08 16.68 7.33
CA ALA A 303 -11.98 16.26 5.92
C ALA A 303 -13.20 16.74 5.09
N ALA A 304 -14.41 16.79 5.69
CA ALA A 304 -15.59 17.35 5.03
C ALA A 304 -15.45 18.87 4.80
N ARG A 305 -14.92 19.60 5.78
CA ARG A 305 -14.67 21.04 5.66
C ARG A 305 -13.63 21.36 4.59
N GLU A 306 -12.51 20.64 4.58
CA GLU A 306 -11.47 20.79 3.55
C GLU A 306 -11.99 20.48 2.15
N ALA A 307 -12.83 19.46 2.02
CA ALA A 307 -13.49 19.10 0.76
C ALA A 307 -14.66 20.02 0.37
N GLN A 308 -15.06 20.96 1.23
CA GLN A 308 -16.23 21.82 1.06
C GLN A 308 -17.54 21.01 0.85
N LEU A 309 -17.65 19.90 1.53
CA LEU A 309 -18.80 18.99 1.46
C LEU A 309 -19.61 19.01 2.76
N PRO A 310 -20.93 18.72 2.71
CA PRO A 310 -21.70 18.54 3.93
C PRO A 310 -21.14 17.36 4.73
N PRO A 311 -21.11 17.47 6.08
CA PRO A 311 -20.63 16.39 6.93
C PRO A 311 -21.57 15.17 6.83
N PHE A 312 -21.02 14.00 7.08
CA PHE A 312 -21.83 12.79 7.26
C PHE A 312 -22.62 12.84 8.57
N SER A 313 -23.73 12.10 8.65
CA SER A 313 -24.42 11.82 9.91
C SER A 313 -23.43 11.25 10.93
N GLU A 314 -23.27 11.97 12.05
CA GLU A 314 -22.34 11.58 13.12
C GLU A 314 -22.65 10.17 13.65
N ARG A 315 -23.94 9.82 13.76
CA ARG A 315 -24.39 8.50 14.19
C ARG A 315 -23.85 7.39 13.29
N ARG A 316 -23.90 7.56 11.95
CA ARG A 316 -23.45 6.54 11.01
C ARG A 316 -21.92 6.40 11.00
N VAL A 317 -21.21 7.52 11.06
CA VAL A 317 -19.75 7.49 11.19
C VAL A 317 -19.33 6.81 12.49
N ARG A 318 -19.99 7.15 13.62
CA ARG A 318 -19.77 6.52 14.92
C ARG A 318 -19.94 5.00 14.83
N SER A 319 -21.09 4.53 14.32
CA SER A 319 -21.36 3.10 14.18
C SER A 319 -20.34 2.39 13.30
N PHE A 320 -19.86 3.02 12.21
CA PHE A 320 -18.80 2.46 11.37
C PHE A 320 -17.47 2.30 12.12
N PHE A 321 -17.09 3.26 12.97
CA PHE A 321 -15.86 3.14 13.77
C PHE A 321 -16.02 2.20 14.97
N GLU A 322 -17.21 2.10 15.57
CA GLU A 322 -17.55 1.10 16.61
C GLU A 322 -17.40 -0.33 16.08
N LEU A 323 -17.83 -0.59 14.84
CA LEU A 323 -17.64 -1.88 14.17
C LEU A 323 -16.15 -2.19 13.91
N GLN A 324 -15.34 -1.18 13.55
CA GLN A 324 -13.90 -1.35 13.42
C GLN A 324 -13.22 -1.66 14.77
N ILE A 325 -13.70 -1.10 15.88
CA ILE A 325 -13.23 -1.41 17.23
C ILE A 325 -13.62 -2.84 17.59
N THR A 326 -14.84 -3.27 17.28
CA THR A 326 -15.30 -4.64 17.48
C THR A 326 -14.43 -5.64 16.72
N ALA A 327 -14.19 -5.39 15.43
CA ALA A 327 -13.29 -6.18 14.60
C ALA A 327 -11.86 -6.24 15.17
N ALA A 328 -11.34 -5.09 15.63
CA ALA A 328 -10.03 -5.02 16.25
C ALA A 328 -9.93 -5.86 17.53
N LYS A 329 -10.96 -5.86 18.36
CA LYS A 329 -11.01 -6.69 19.59
C LYS A 329 -11.11 -8.18 19.27
N GLU A 330 -11.90 -8.58 18.29
CA GLU A 330 -11.97 -9.98 17.83
C GLU A 330 -10.58 -10.49 17.44
N ILE A 331 -9.86 -9.74 16.56
CA ILE A 331 -8.54 -10.12 16.08
C ILE A 331 -7.52 -10.17 17.22
N GLN A 332 -7.51 -9.15 18.11
CA GLN A 332 -6.59 -9.12 19.25
C GLN A 332 -6.82 -10.30 20.20
N ASN A 333 -8.08 -10.61 20.51
CA ASN A 333 -8.40 -11.75 21.38
C ASN A 333 -8.00 -13.09 20.76
N ALA A 334 -8.23 -13.26 19.45
CA ALA A 334 -7.79 -14.45 18.73
C ALA A 334 -6.26 -14.60 18.72
N THR A 335 -5.54 -13.49 18.53
CA THR A 335 -4.06 -13.49 18.59
C THR A 335 -3.56 -13.83 19.99
N LEU A 336 -4.17 -13.27 21.03
CA LEU A 336 -3.78 -13.53 22.41
C LEU A 336 -4.11 -14.96 22.88
N ALA A 337 -5.09 -15.63 22.28
CA ALA A 337 -5.40 -17.02 22.52
C ALA A 337 -4.36 -17.99 21.90
N GLY A 338 -3.59 -17.52 20.92
CA GLY A 338 -2.50 -18.30 20.30
C GLY A 338 -1.17 -18.13 21.03
N PRO A 339 -0.10 -18.83 20.55
CA PRO A 339 1.24 -18.66 21.07
C PRO A 339 1.76 -17.23 20.81
N ALA A 340 2.72 -16.78 21.64
CA ALA A 340 3.40 -15.52 21.40
C ALA A 340 4.23 -15.59 20.11
N GLY A 341 4.32 -14.46 19.39
CA GLY A 341 5.19 -14.35 18.22
C GLY A 341 6.67 -14.34 18.61
N ASP A 342 7.53 -14.83 17.71
CA ASP A 342 8.98 -14.92 17.94
C ASP A 342 9.70 -13.56 17.89
N ALA A 343 9.12 -12.57 17.21
CA ALA A 343 9.71 -11.25 17.05
C ALA A 343 9.43 -10.34 18.26
N PRO A 344 10.37 -9.48 18.67
CA PRO A 344 10.11 -8.49 19.70
C PRO A 344 8.93 -7.58 19.26
N PRO A 345 7.97 -7.31 20.17
CA PRO A 345 6.80 -6.51 19.83
C PRO A 345 7.19 -5.06 19.54
N ALA A 346 6.55 -4.47 18.54
CA ALA A 346 6.65 -3.04 18.27
C ALA A 346 6.06 -2.23 19.45
N ASP A 347 6.64 -1.09 19.74
CA ASP A 347 6.14 -0.21 20.81
C ASP A 347 4.74 0.31 20.50
N LEU A 348 3.84 0.18 21.48
CA LEU A 348 2.44 0.52 21.32
C LEU A 348 2.21 2.02 21.14
N ASP A 349 2.95 2.85 21.89
CA ASP A 349 2.73 4.30 21.95
C ASP A 349 3.52 5.07 20.89
N THR A 350 4.74 4.67 20.64
CA THR A 350 5.65 5.38 19.72
C THR A 350 5.59 4.87 18.28
N ALA A 351 5.08 3.65 18.04
CA ALA A 351 5.04 3.05 16.72
C ALA A 351 3.62 2.71 16.25
N LEU A 352 2.89 1.86 16.98
CA LEU A 352 1.61 1.32 16.52
C LEU A 352 0.47 2.35 16.57
N ARG A 353 0.35 3.13 17.64
CA ARG A 353 -0.69 4.17 17.78
C ARG A 353 -0.57 5.29 16.76
N PRO A 354 0.61 5.86 16.47
CA PRO A 354 0.80 6.82 15.39
C PRO A 354 0.40 6.24 14.03
N ALA A 355 0.76 4.99 13.71
CA ALA A 355 0.36 4.32 12.48
C ALA A 355 -1.17 4.20 12.36
N LEU A 356 -1.83 3.75 13.42
CA LEU A 356 -3.29 3.64 13.48
C LEU A 356 -3.99 4.99 13.32
N LEU A 357 -3.41 6.07 13.84
CA LEU A 357 -3.93 7.43 13.67
C LEU A 357 -3.82 7.88 12.22
N ARG A 358 -2.66 7.68 11.57
CA ARG A 358 -2.47 8.00 10.15
C ARG A 358 -3.47 7.26 9.25
N ILE A 359 -3.67 5.96 9.49
CA ILE A 359 -4.66 5.16 8.75
C ILE A 359 -6.09 5.67 9.04
N GLY A 360 -6.40 6.05 10.28
CA GLY A 360 -7.69 6.64 10.66
C GLY A 360 -7.98 7.95 9.93
N ASN A 361 -6.99 8.83 9.81
CA ASN A 361 -7.11 10.08 9.05
C ASN A 361 -7.31 9.80 7.55
N ARG A 362 -6.61 8.81 6.99
CA ARG A 362 -6.83 8.39 5.59
C ARG A 362 -8.24 7.80 5.38
N ILE A 363 -8.76 7.04 6.32
CA ILE A 363 -10.15 6.58 6.28
C ILE A 363 -11.10 7.77 6.23
N ALA A 364 -10.93 8.77 7.12
CA ALA A 364 -11.74 9.98 7.14
C ALA A 364 -11.68 10.77 5.81
N PHE A 365 -10.50 10.88 5.20
CA PHE A 365 -10.28 11.47 3.90
C PHE A 365 -11.01 10.72 2.77
N LEU A 366 -10.97 9.38 2.78
CA LEU A 366 -11.61 8.52 1.78
C LEU A 366 -13.14 8.53 1.89
N LEU A 367 -13.67 8.64 3.11
CA LEU A 367 -15.12 8.79 3.33
C LEU A 367 -15.69 9.95 2.51
N GLN A 368 -14.99 11.09 2.44
CA GLN A 368 -15.46 12.28 1.72
C GLN A 368 -15.55 12.07 0.19
N ARG A 369 -14.88 11.05 -0.32
CA ARG A 369 -14.77 10.75 -1.75
C ARG A 369 -15.67 9.60 -2.21
N LEU A 370 -16.43 9.01 -1.29
CA LEU A 370 -17.38 7.95 -1.63
C LEU A 370 -18.42 8.45 -2.64
N PRO A 371 -18.77 7.64 -3.65
CA PRO A 371 -19.85 7.98 -4.58
C PRO A 371 -21.21 7.99 -3.87
N ALA A 372 -22.16 8.70 -4.45
CA ALA A 372 -23.53 8.79 -3.90
C ALA A 372 -24.26 7.44 -3.84
N ARG A 373 -23.80 6.46 -4.59
CA ARG A 373 -24.28 5.07 -4.57
C ARG A 373 -23.09 4.14 -4.70
N ILE A 374 -23.07 3.08 -3.91
CA ILE A 374 -22.07 2.01 -3.95
C ILE A 374 -22.74 0.75 -4.47
N ASP A 375 -22.11 0.08 -5.45
CA ASP A 375 -22.56 -1.23 -5.91
C ASP A 375 -22.17 -2.28 -4.87
N PRO A 376 -23.13 -3.04 -4.31
CA PRO A 376 -22.84 -4.05 -3.30
C PRO A 376 -21.93 -5.18 -3.83
N GLY A 377 -22.15 -5.64 -5.06
CA GLY A 377 -21.45 -6.82 -5.60
C GLY A 377 -19.93 -6.68 -5.62
N PRO A 378 -19.36 -5.67 -6.30
CA PRO A 378 -17.92 -5.41 -6.28
C PRO A 378 -17.38 -5.14 -4.88
N LEU A 379 -18.08 -4.36 -4.04
CA LEU A 379 -17.68 -4.09 -2.66
C LEU A 379 -17.56 -5.38 -1.84
N GLU A 380 -18.59 -6.24 -1.85
CA GLU A 380 -18.59 -7.50 -1.13
C GLU A 380 -17.48 -8.44 -1.59
N ALA A 381 -17.28 -8.54 -2.92
CA ALA A 381 -16.22 -9.36 -3.49
C ALA A 381 -14.83 -8.87 -3.01
N PHE A 382 -14.59 -7.57 -3.07
CA PHE A 382 -13.34 -6.97 -2.64
C PHE A 382 -13.14 -7.08 -1.12
N ALA A 383 -14.17 -6.84 -0.32
CA ALA A 383 -14.12 -6.99 1.13
C ALA A 383 -13.84 -8.45 1.55
N ARG A 384 -14.44 -9.44 0.89
CA ARG A 384 -14.13 -10.87 1.13
C ARG A 384 -12.67 -11.20 0.86
N GLN A 385 -12.03 -10.52 -0.08
CA GLN A 385 -10.61 -10.71 -0.38
C GLN A 385 -9.69 -9.98 0.58
N ARG A 386 -10.10 -8.84 1.12
CA ARG A 386 -9.23 -7.93 1.90
C ARG A 386 -9.41 -7.98 3.40
N LEU A 387 -10.65 -8.18 3.87
CA LEU A 387 -10.93 -8.29 5.31
C LEU A 387 -10.82 -9.75 5.75
N ARG A 388 -9.58 -10.28 5.75
CA ARG A 388 -9.28 -11.71 6.02
C ARG A 388 -8.32 -11.91 7.18
N THR A 389 -8.03 -10.87 7.95
CA THR A 389 -7.14 -10.96 9.11
C THR A 389 -7.63 -12.09 10.04
N PRO A 390 -6.76 -13.03 10.42
CA PRO A 390 -7.12 -14.13 11.32
C PRO A 390 -7.78 -13.61 12.60
N GLY A 391 -8.87 -14.23 13.01
CA GLY A 391 -9.66 -13.81 14.17
C GLY A 391 -10.83 -12.88 13.84
N LEU A 392 -10.90 -12.29 12.64
CA LEU A 392 -12.06 -11.52 12.20
C LEU A 392 -13.22 -12.46 11.85
N SER A 393 -14.38 -12.30 12.52
CA SER A 393 -15.57 -13.11 12.24
C SER A 393 -16.24 -12.70 10.91
N GLY A 394 -16.90 -13.68 10.26
CA GLY A 394 -17.71 -13.41 9.07
C GLY A 394 -18.86 -12.44 9.33
N GLY A 395 -19.46 -12.50 10.52
CA GLY A 395 -20.52 -11.57 10.92
C GLY A 395 -20.04 -10.13 10.99
N THR A 396 -18.92 -9.87 11.69
CA THR A 396 -18.35 -8.52 11.80
C THR A 396 -17.86 -7.99 10.46
N ARG A 397 -17.28 -8.83 9.61
CA ARG A 397 -16.93 -8.44 8.23
C ARG A 397 -18.15 -7.99 7.44
N ASN A 398 -19.25 -8.75 7.49
CA ASN A 398 -20.48 -8.40 6.78
C ASN A 398 -21.08 -7.10 7.32
N ALA A 399 -21.12 -6.92 8.64
CA ALA A 399 -21.58 -5.67 9.27
C ALA A 399 -20.72 -4.46 8.83
N LEU A 400 -19.40 -4.60 8.67
CA LEU A 400 -18.54 -3.54 8.13
C LEU A 400 -18.91 -3.20 6.68
N VAL A 401 -19.21 -4.19 5.84
CA VAL A 401 -19.66 -3.97 4.46
C VAL A 401 -21.00 -3.24 4.43
N GLU A 402 -21.97 -3.66 5.23
CA GLU A 402 -23.28 -3.00 5.34
C GLU A 402 -23.13 -1.55 5.84
N ALA A 403 -22.25 -1.31 6.80
CA ALA A 403 -21.97 0.03 7.29
C ALA A 403 -21.38 0.93 6.19
N ILE A 404 -20.45 0.41 5.35
CA ILE A 404 -19.91 1.15 4.21
C ILE A 404 -20.99 1.46 3.18
N LEU A 405 -21.87 0.50 2.85
CA LEU A 405 -23.00 0.71 1.94
C LEU A 405 -23.97 1.82 2.41
N ALA A 406 -24.14 1.92 3.73
CA ALA A 406 -25.05 2.91 4.33
C ALA A 406 -24.46 4.33 4.43
N LEU A 407 -23.13 4.51 4.29
CA LEU A 407 -22.46 5.80 4.46
C LEU A 407 -22.93 6.88 3.46
N PRO A 408 -23.08 6.61 2.14
CA PRO A 408 -23.50 7.65 1.19
C PRO A 408 -24.88 8.24 1.46
N GLU A 409 -25.80 7.47 2.03
CA GLU A 409 -27.15 7.94 2.39
C GLU A 409 -27.11 8.97 3.54
N ALA A 410 -26.06 8.90 4.35
CA ALA A 410 -25.86 9.78 5.50
C ALA A 410 -25.57 11.26 5.15
N ARG A 411 -25.33 11.57 3.87
CA ARG A 411 -25.19 12.96 3.38
C ARG A 411 -26.52 13.60 2.98
N ARG A 412 -27.61 12.82 2.97
CA ARG A 412 -28.95 13.27 2.56
C ARG A 412 -29.86 13.56 3.74
N GLU A 413 -29.47 13.14 4.94
CA GLU A 413 -30.15 13.41 6.22
C GLU A 413 -29.56 14.66 6.90
#